data_b946202dd22eb4091077b589e206b30c
#
_entry.id   b946202dd22eb4091077b589e206b30c
#
_cell.length_a   1.000
_cell.length_b   1.000
_cell.length_c   1.000
_cell.angle_alpha   90.00
_cell.angle_beta   90.00
_cell.angle_gamma   90.00
#
_symmetry.space_group_name_H-M   'P 1'
#
loop_
_entity.id
_entity.type
_entity.pdbx_description
1 polymer ?
#
loop_
_entity_poly.entity_id
_entity_poly.type
_entity_poly.pdbx_seq_one_letter_code
_entity_poly.pdbx_strand_id
1 'polypeptide(L)'
;MTEQAIRQAPWGVPPKGLATRSVGPRTLRTAATRAAPAADHRLSPQFLDQANAQLAGLDAPGRVAWACEHLPGTQVLSSSFGVQAAVMLHLVNQVIPRLPVVLIDTGYLFPETYRFIDELVERLDLDLRVYRADLSPAWLEARHGRLWEEGLTGLEHYNRIHKVEPMGRALHDLGVGTWFAGLRRVQSESRKAIPVLQVKNDRFKVHPVIDWTDRDIYRYLKRHDLPYHPLWEQGYVSIGDRHSTVPLSPGMLEEDTRFCGLKRECGLHLSW
;
A
#
# COMPACT_ATOMS: atom_id res chain seq x y z
N MET A 1 13.57 -35.33 -48.23
CA MET A 1 14.19 -34.07 -48.66
C MET A 1 13.91 -33.07 -47.57
N THR A 2 14.72 -32.53 -46.84
CA THR A 2 16.14 -32.55 -46.47
C THR A 2 16.24 -31.60 -45.28
N GLU A 3 16.71 -32.15 -44.16
CA GLU A 3 17.28 -31.33 -43.05
C GLU A 3 18.47 -30.53 -43.59
N GLN A 4 18.58 -29.32 -43.16
CA GLN A 4 19.78 -28.45 -43.03
C GLN A 4 19.31 -26.98 -43.14
N ALA A 5 19.44 -26.16 -42.10
CA ALA A 5 20.61 -25.52 -41.56
C ALA A 5 20.16 -24.47 -40.52
N ILE A 6 20.25 -24.78 -39.23
CA ILE A 6 20.35 -23.75 -38.21
C ILE A 6 21.85 -23.47 -38.05
N ARG A 7 22.32 -22.37 -38.65
CA ARG A 7 23.70 -21.87 -38.44
C ARG A 7 23.76 -21.14 -37.10
N GLN A 8 24.65 -21.64 -36.25
CA GLN A 8 25.14 -21.06 -35.03
C GLN A 8 25.75 -19.68 -35.27
N ALA A 9 25.30 -18.69 -34.50
CA ALA A 9 26.02 -17.42 -34.36
C ALA A 9 27.08 -17.56 -33.25
N PRO A 10 28.33 -17.16 -33.48
CA PRO A 10 29.38 -17.29 -32.49
C PRO A 10 29.32 -16.14 -31.46
N TRP A 11 29.26 -16.51 -30.21
CA TRP A 11 29.41 -15.58 -29.09
C TRP A 11 30.88 -15.10 -29.04
N GLY A 12 31.08 -13.81 -29.26
CA GLY A 12 32.38 -13.17 -29.23
C GLY A 12 33.04 -13.19 -27.85
N VAL A 13 34.34 -13.52 -27.84
CA VAL A 13 35.20 -13.49 -26.67
C VAL A 13 35.34 -12.06 -26.14
N PRO A 14 35.25 -11.81 -24.81
CA PRO A 14 35.43 -10.47 -24.27
C PRO A 14 36.89 -10.00 -24.38
N PRO A 15 37.12 -8.69 -24.58
CA PRO A 15 38.48 -8.16 -24.74
C PRO A 15 39.29 -8.25 -23.44
N LYS A 16 40.51 -8.73 -23.54
CA LYS A 16 41.54 -8.69 -22.50
C LYS A 16 41.99 -7.25 -22.28
N GLY A 17 42.05 -6.82 -21.02
CA GLY A 17 42.85 -5.66 -20.63
C GLY A 17 42.08 -4.61 -19.81
N LEU A 18 41.90 -4.86 -18.53
CA LEU A 18 41.68 -3.80 -17.53
C LEU A 18 42.82 -3.88 -16.53
N ALA A 19 43.69 -2.90 -16.59
CA ALA A 19 44.81 -2.72 -15.68
C ALA A 19 44.28 -2.47 -14.26
N THR A 20 44.72 -3.28 -13.31
CA THR A 20 44.52 -3.08 -11.89
C THR A 20 45.34 -1.88 -11.41
N ARG A 21 44.68 -0.77 -11.09
CA ARG A 21 45.30 0.31 -10.31
C ARG A 21 45.38 -0.12 -8.85
N SER A 22 46.62 -0.28 -8.34
CA SER A 22 46.87 -0.44 -6.92
C SER A 22 46.47 0.84 -6.16
N VAL A 23 45.54 0.72 -5.26
CA VAL A 23 45.18 1.78 -4.30
C VAL A 23 46.07 1.59 -3.07
N GLY A 24 46.96 2.55 -2.82
CA GLY A 24 47.77 2.58 -1.61
C GLY A 24 46.95 2.77 -0.33
N PRO A 25 47.53 2.52 0.85
CA PRO A 25 46.77 2.51 2.13
C PRO A 25 46.23 3.91 2.45
N ARG A 26 44.91 4.00 2.44
CA ARG A 26 44.18 5.18 2.90
C ARG A 26 44.18 5.18 4.45
N THR A 27 44.89 6.13 5.03
CA THR A 27 44.79 6.43 6.46
C THR A 27 43.34 6.57 6.90
N LEU A 28 42.90 5.69 7.80
CA LEU A 28 41.62 5.77 8.47
C LEU A 28 41.55 7.04 9.32
N ARG A 29 40.89 8.09 8.83
CA ARG A 29 40.45 9.18 9.68
C ARG A 29 39.42 8.59 10.63
N THR A 30 39.69 8.61 11.92
CA THR A 30 38.74 8.27 12.99
C THR A 30 37.42 9.02 12.73
N ALA A 31 36.40 8.25 12.40
CA ALA A 31 35.02 8.78 12.31
C ALA A 31 34.65 9.25 13.71
N ALA A 32 34.45 10.54 13.87
CA ALA A 32 33.81 11.09 15.06
C ALA A 32 32.48 10.35 15.23
N THR A 33 32.30 9.77 16.41
CA THR A 33 31.05 9.06 16.81
C THR A 33 29.94 10.09 16.73
N ARG A 34 29.17 10.03 15.68
CA ARG A 34 27.96 10.84 15.53
C ARG A 34 27.00 10.36 16.61
N ALA A 35 26.70 11.21 17.61
CA ALA A 35 25.71 10.91 18.63
C ALA A 35 24.43 10.40 17.95
N ALA A 36 23.88 9.29 18.44
CA ALA A 36 22.61 8.79 17.96
C ALA A 36 21.57 9.94 18.03
N PRO A 37 20.77 10.16 16.99
CA PRO A 37 19.72 11.19 17.06
C PRO A 37 18.85 10.90 18.27
N ALA A 38 18.57 11.93 19.08
CA ALA A 38 17.65 11.82 20.21
C ALA A 38 16.35 11.18 19.71
N ALA A 39 15.85 10.18 20.46
CA ALA A 39 14.63 9.50 20.10
C ALA A 39 13.49 10.54 19.93
N ASP A 40 12.77 10.49 18.83
CA ASP A 40 11.66 11.42 18.58
C ASP A 40 10.61 11.22 19.69
N HIS A 41 10.42 12.26 20.54
CA HIS A 41 9.46 12.23 21.65
C HIS A 41 8.03 11.89 21.19
N ARG A 42 7.71 12.14 19.92
CA ARG A 42 6.41 11.81 19.30
C ARG A 42 6.16 10.33 19.17
N LEU A 43 7.19 9.49 19.31
CA LEU A 43 7.04 8.02 19.35
C LEU A 43 6.67 7.52 20.76
N SER A 44 6.60 8.41 21.76
CA SER A 44 6.26 8.03 23.14
C SER A 44 4.77 7.69 23.30
N PRO A 45 4.41 6.73 24.19
CA PRO A 45 3.02 6.42 24.50
C PRO A 45 2.23 7.65 24.97
N GLN A 46 2.84 8.51 25.77
CA GLN A 46 2.20 9.75 26.26
C GLN A 46 1.80 10.68 25.12
N PHE A 47 2.68 10.89 24.14
CA PHE A 47 2.32 11.69 22.97
C PHE A 47 1.17 11.05 22.19
N LEU A 48 1.20 9.75 21.97
CA LEU A 48 0.16 9.04 21.23
C LEU A 48 -1.20 9.11 21.93
N ASP A 49 -1.24 8.98 23.23
CA ASP A 49 -2.47 9.08 24.03
C ASP A 49 -3.06 10.50 23.92
N GLN A 50 -2.24 11.54 24.11
CA GLN A 50 -2.65 12.94 23.99
C GLN A 50 -3.12 13.27 22.56
N ALA A 51 -2.36 12.83 21.54
CA ALA A 51 -2.70 13.04 20.16
C ALA A 51 -4.03 12.36 19.79
N ASN A 52 -4.24 11.11 20.21
CA ASN A 52 -5.49 10.40 19.95
C ASN A 52 -6.68 11.03 20.67
N ALA A 53 -6.50 11.57 21.88
CA ALA A 53 -7.54 12.31 22.58
C ALA A 53 -7.95 13.59 21.82
N GLN A 54 -6.99 14.32 21.26
CA GLN A 54 -7.26 15.49 20.40
C GLN A 54 -7.95 15.08 19.09
N LEU A 55 -7.41 14.07 18.41
CA LEU A 55 -7.91 13.58 17.13
C LEU A 55 -9.33 13.01 17.23
N ALA A 56 -9.72 12.46 18.37
CA ALA A 56 -11.08 11.97 18.60
C ALA A 56 -12.14 13.10 18.52
N GLY A 57 -11.77 14.34 18.85
CA GLY A 57 -12.65 15.52 18.75
C GLY A 57 -12.69 16.17 17.37
N LEU A 58 -11.85 15.72 16.42
CA LEU A 58 -11.76 16.31 15.08
C LEU A 58 -12.54 15.46 14.07
N ASP A 59 -13.08 16.15 13.05
CA ASP A 59 -13.59 15.48 11.85
C ASP A 59 -12.44 14.94 10.97
N ALA A 60 -12.78 14.19 9.93
CA ALA A 60 -11.77 13.54 9.10
C ALA A 60 -10.82 14.51 8.37
N PRO A 61 -11.27 15.63 7.76
CA PRO A 61 -10.38 16.66 7.25
C PRO A 61 -9.49 17.29 8.34
N GLY A 62 -10.05 17.57 9.52
CA GLY A 62 -9.30 18.10 10.66
C GLY A 62 -8.21 17.16 11.14
N ARG A 63 -8.45 15.84 11.13
CA ARG A 63 -7.42 14.81 11.44
C ARG A 63 -6.27 14.83 10.44
N VAL A 64 -6.57 15.02 9.15
CA VAL A 64 -5.53 15.16 8.11
C VAL A 64 -4.73 16.43 8.33
N ALA A 65 -5.38 17.56 8.53
CA ALA A 65 -4.71 18.84 8.77
C ALA A 65 -3.83 18.79 10.03
N TRP A 66 -4.35 18.25 11.12
CA TRP A 66 -3.58 18.06 12.35
C TRP A 66 -2.30 17.22 12.12
N ALA A 67 -2.43 16.11 11.36
CA ALA A 67 -1.29 15.25 11.05
C ALA A 67 -0.24 16.00 10.22
N CYS A 68 -0.65 16.87 9.29
CA CYS A 68 0.26 17.71 8.50
C CYS A 68 1.12 18.62 9.37
N GLU A 69 0.52 19.20 10.41
CA GLU A 69 1.18 20.17 11.27
C GLU A 69 2.08 19.53 12.32
N HIS A 70 1.71 18.32 12.81
CA HIS A 70 2.32 17.76 14.02
C HIS A 70 3.21 16.54 13.74
N LEU A 71 3.02 15.85 12.62
CA LEU A 71 3.75 14.61 12.34
C LEU A 71 4.88 14.81 11.35
N PRO A 72 6.01 14.10 11.51
CA PRO A 72 7.23 14.34 10.74
C PRO A 72 7.27 13.57 9.41
N GLY A 73 8.27 13.93 8.62
CA GLY A 73 8.68 13.22 7.41
C GLY A 73 7.75 13.43 6.22
N THR A 74 8.05 12.76 5.14
CA THR A 74 7.18 12.74 3.96
C THR A 74 5.86 12.07 4.30
N GLN A 75 4.78 12.69 3.88
CA GLN A 75 3.44 12.17 4.05
C GLN A 75 2.97 11.48 2.77
N VAL A 76 2.30 10.34 2.90
CA VAL A 76 1.72 9.60 1.78
C VAL A 76 0.33 9.06 2.13
N LEU A 77 -0.50 8.84 1.13
CA LEU A 77 -1.72 8.04 1.23
C LEU A 77 -1.49 6.70 0.51
N SER A 78 -1.85 5.58 1.10
CA SER A 78 -1.95 4.32 0.34
C SER A 78 -3.38 4.02 -0.04
N SER A 79 -3.57 3.57 -1.28
CA SER A 79 -4.87 3.14 -1.78
C SER A 79 -4.75 1.87 -2.60
N SER A 80 -5.66 0.92 -2.40
CA SER A 80 -5.86 -0.23 -3.29
C SER A 80 -6.92 0.04 -4.36
N PHE A 81 -7.44 1.26 -4.43
CA PHE A 81 -8.54 1.65 -5.32
C PHE A 81 -9.74 0.70 -5.25
N GLY A 82 -10.04 0.23 -4.03
CA GLY A 82 -11.21 -0.62 -3.76
C GLY A 82 -12.52 0.16 -3.84
N VAL A 83 -13.61 -0.49 -3.43
CA VAL A 83 -15.01 -0.05 -3.65
C VAL A 83 -15.27 1.42 -3.34
N GLN A 84 -14.74 1.93 -2.23
CA GLN A 84 -15.01 3.26 -1.69
C GLN A 84 -13.74 4.13 -1.64
N ALA A 85 -12.72 3.79 -2.45
CA ALA A 85 -11.42 4.45 -2.40
C ALA A 85 -11.48 5.95 -2.70
N ALA A 86 -12.43 6.39 -3.55
CA ALA A 86 -12.63 7.78 -3.91
C ALA A 86 -12.81 8.71 -2.70
N VAL A 87 -13.37 8.20 -1.59
CA VAL A 87 -13.54 8.98 -0.35
C VAL A 87 -12.21 9.46 0.20
N MET A 88 -11.29 8.54 0.49
CA MET A 88 -9.99 8.90 1.08
C MET A 88 -9.11 9.68 0.11
N LEU A 89 -9.13 9.33 -1.18
CA LEU A 89 -8.38 10.02 -2.22
C LEU A 89 -8.83 11.48 -2.33
N HIS A 90 -10.13 11.72 -2.39
CA HIS A 90 -10.68 13.06 -2.43
C HIS A 90 -10.44 13.83 -1.13
N LEU A 91 -10.78 13.24 0.03
CA LEU A 91 -10.68 13.89 1.34
C LEU A 91 -9.25 14.36 1.63
N VAL A 92 -8.27 13.49 1.42
CA VAL A 92 -6.87 13.83 1.68
C VAL A 92 -6.37 14.86 0.66
N ASN A 93 -6.73 14.71 -0.63
CA ASN A 93 -6.32 15.65 -1.68
C ASN A 93 -6.92 17.04 -1.51
N GLN A 94 -8.10 17.17 -0.88
CA GLN A 94 -8.68 18.47 -0.53
C GLN A 94 -7.87 19.22 0.55
N VAL A 95 -7.24 18.50 1.47
CA VAL A 95 -6.43 19.08 2.56
C VAL A 95 -4.98 19.25 2.13
N ILE A 96 -4.43 18.27 1.42
CA ILE A 96 -3.04 18.24 0.93
C ILE A 96 -3.07 17.97 -0.58
N PRO A 97 -3.20 18.98 -1.41
CA PRO A 97 -3.22 18.80 -2.86
C PRO A 97 -1.99 18.06 -3.36
N ARG A 98 -2.19 17.09 -4.25
CA ARG A 98 -1.13 16.29 -4.87
C ARG A 98 -0.24 15.53 -3.87
N LEU A 99 -0.79 15.15 -2.70
CA LEU A 99 -0.09 14.23 -1.82
C LEU A 99 0.23 12.93 -2.58
N PRO A 100 1.46 12.37 -2.48
CA PRO A 100 1.79 11.09 -3.12
C PRO A 100 0.83 9.98 -2.70
N VAL A 101 0.18 9.34 -3.67
CA VAL A 101 -0.72 8.20 -3.48
C VAL A 101 0.02 6.92 -3.88
N VAL A 102 0.30 6.05 -2.92
CA VAL A 102 0.97 4.77 -3.16
C VAL A 102 -0.05 3.70 -3.53
N LEU A 103 0.08 3.16 -4.72
CA LEU A 103 -0.60 1.94 -5.17
C LEU A 103 0.40 0.79 -5.20
N ILE A 104 0.03 -0.34 -4.61
CA ILE A 104 0.72 -1.61 -4.81
C ILE A 104 -0.01 -2.38 -5.90
N ASP A 105 0.57 -2.40 -7.08
CA ASP A 105 0.04 -3.16 -8.22
C ASP A 105 0.62 -4.58 -8.22
N THR A 106 -0.22 -5.54 -7.91
CA THR A 106 0.16 -6.96 -7.89
C THR A 106 0.25 -7.59 -9.30
N GLY A 107 -0.29 -6.90 -10.32
CA GLY A 107 -0.47 -7.42 -11.67
C GLY A 107 -1.70 -8.33 -11.81
N TYR A 108 -2.48 -8.50 -10.74
CA TYR A 108 -3.69 -9.34 -10.71
C TYR A 108 -4.96 -8.55 -10.39
N LEU A 109 -4.92 -7.22 -10.44
CA LEU A 109 -6.12 -6.40 -10.26
C LEU A 109 -7.13 -6.65 -11.38
N PHE A 110 -8.39 -6.33 -11.12
CA PHE A 110 -9.43 -6.37 -12.14
C PHE A 110 -9.19 -5.29 -13.22
N PRO A 111 -9.55 -5.53 -14.49
CA PRO A 111 -9.50 -4.49 -15.53
C PRO A 111 -10.31 -3.24 -15.15
N GLU A 112 -11.43 -3.43 -14.45
CA GLU A 112 -12.27 -2.35 -13.91
C GLU A 112 -11.52 -1.52 -12.88
N THR A 113 -10.68 -2.15 -12.05
CA THR A 113 -9.83 -1.44 -11.08
C THR A 113 -8.81 -0.56 -11.79
N TYR A 114 -8.14 -1.04 -12.84
CA TYR A 114 -7.19 -0.23 -13.59
C TYR A 114 -7.86 0.99 -14.24
N ARG A 115 -9.04 0.81 -14.86
CA ARG A 115 -9.80 1.94 -15.43
C ARG A 115 -10.25 2.94 -14.36
N PHE A 116 -10.66 2.43 -13.20
CA PHE A 116 -11.06 3.27 -12.07
C PHE A 116 -9.88 4.05 -11.47
N ILE A 117 -8.66 3.47 -11.49
CA ILE A 117 -7.44 4.19 -11.14
C ILE A 117 -7.22 5.36 -12.08
N ASP A 118 -7.26 5.13 -13.41
CA ASP A 118 -7.06 6.16 -14.42
C ASP A 118 -8.09 7.27 -14.26
N GLU A 119 -9.38 6.94 -14.09
CA GLU A 119 -10.47 7.90 -13.87
C GLU A 119 -10.23 8.76 -12.63
N LEU A 120 -9.88 8.16 -11.49
CA LEU A 120 -9.67 8.92 -10.26
C LEU A 120 -8.39 9.75 -10.29
N VAL A 121 -7.34 9.26 -10.94
CA VAL A 121 -6.09 10.02 -11.11
C VAL A 121 -6.34 11.28 -11.91
N GLU A 122 -7.07 11.18 -13.03
CA GLU A 122 -7.43 12.34 -13.86
C GLU A 122 -8.40 13.28 -13.13
N ARG A 123 -9.50 12.74 -12.58
CA ARG A 123 -10.56 13.52 -11.94
C ARG A 123 -10.11 14.29 -10.70
N LEU A 124 -9.20 13.71 -9.92
CA LEU A 124 -8.74 14.29 -8.66
C LEU A 124 -7.32 14.89 -8.76
N ASP A 125 -6.68 14.89 -9.93
CA ASP A 125 -5.29 15.33 -10.15
C ASP A 125 -4.31 14.70 -9.13
N LEU A 126 -4.30 13.36 -9.02
CA LEU A 126 -3.52 12.64 -8.03
C LEU A 126 -2.05 12.45 -8.44
N ASP A 127 -1.12 12.57 -7.50
CA ASP A 127 0.27 12.13 -7.68
C ASP A 127 0.40 10.63 -7.39
N LEU A 128 0.08 9.80 -8.38
CA LEU A 128 0.10 8.34 -8.24
C LEU A 128 1.52 7.77 -8.30
N ARG A 129 1.89 6.98 -7.30
CA ARG A 129 3.15 6.24 -7.19
C ARG A 129 2.88 4.74 -7.18
N VAL A 130 3.23 4.05 -8.27
CA VAL A 130 2.96 2.61 -8.43
C VAL A 130 4.18 1.80 -8.05
N TYR A 131 4.02 0.87 -7.11
CA TYR A 131 5.04 -0.08 -6.71
C TYR A 131 4.57 -1.52 -6.97
N ARG A 132 5.51 -2.40 -7.33
CA ARG A 132 5.26 -3.79 -7.73
C ARG A 132 6.30 -4.72 -7.14
N ALA A 133 6.06 -6.02 -7.18
CA ALA A 133 7.12 -7.02 -7.01
C ALA A 133 8.21 -6.82 -8.08
N ASP A 134 9.46 -7.17 -7.76
CA ASP A 134 10.61 -7.00 -8.67
C ASP A 134 10.50 -7.88 -9.93
N LEU A 135 9.88 -9.04 -9.79
CA LEU A 135 9.62 -9.96 -10.90
C LEU A 135 8.19 -9.82 -11.38
N SER A 136 7.98 -10.07 -12.66
CA SER A 136 6.63 -10.09 -13.23
C SER A 136 5.77 -11.21 -12.63
N PRO A 137 4.42 -11.07 -12.61
CA PRO A 137 3.53 -12.14 -12.17
C PRO A 137 3.81 -13.49 -12.85
N ALA A 138 3.99 -13.50 -14.16
CA ALA A 138 4.29 -14.72 -14.92
C ALA A 138 5.61 -15.39 -14.48
N TRP A 139 6.62 -14.60 -14.15
CA TRP A 139 7.89 -15.13 -13.66
C TRP A 139 7.75 -15.68 -12.23
N LEU A 140 7.00 -15.02 -11.37
CA LEU A 140 6.74 -15.51 -10.02
C LEU A 140 5.91 -16.80 -10.03
N GLU A 141 4.89 -16.91 -10.90
CA GLU A 141 4.13 -18.14 -11.10
C GLU A 141 5.00 -19.28 -11.61
N ALA A 142 5.90 -19.02 -12.57
CA ALA A 142 6.82 -20.05 -13.08
C ALA A 142 7.78 -20.55 -12.00
N ARG A 143 8.16 -19.69 -11.04
CA ARG A 143 9.10 -20.01 -9.96
C ARG A 143 8.44 -20.68 -8.77
N HIS A 144 7.25 -20.22 -8.38
CA HIS A 144 6.60 -20.56 -7.13
C HIS A 144 5.23 -21.23 -7.29
N GLY A 145 4.73 -21.38 -8.52
CA GLY A 145 3.35 -21.78 -8.74
C GLY A 145 2.35 -20.67 -8.39
N ARG A 146 1.09 -21.06 -8.31
CA ARG A 146 -0.01 -20.17 -7.90
C ARG A 146 -0.16 -20.20 -6.39
N LEU A 147 0.67 -19.45 -5.70
CA LEU A 147 0.75 -19.42 -4.24
C LEU A 147 -0.61 -19.24 -3.53
N TRP A 148 -1.57 -18.53 -4.16
CA TRP A 148 -2.92 -18.38 -3.59
C TRP A 148 -3.77 -19.66 -3.60
N GLU A 149 -3.33 -20.73 -4.30
CA GLU A 149 -3.96 -22.04 -4.30
C GLU A 149 -3.37 -22.97 -3.22
N GLU A 150 -2.28 -22.58 -2.56
CA GLU A 150 -1.53 -23.36 -1.58
C GLU A 150 -1.97 -23.11 -0.13
N GLY A 151 -3.23 -22.73 0.08
CA GLY A 151 -3.79 -22.50 1.39
C GLY A 151 -3.20 -21.25 2.10
N LEU A 152 -3.23 -21.24 3.43
CA LEU A 152 -2.86 -20.05 4.21
C LEU A 152 -1.38 -19.69 4.05
N THR A 153 -0.48 -20.67 4.08
CA THR A 153 0.98 -20.45 3.97
C THR A 153 1.35 -19.88 2.61
N GLY A 154 0.79 -20.43 1.53
CA GLY A 154 1.00 -19.91 0.18
C GLY A 154 0.46 -18.50 0.02
N LEU A 155 -0.72 -18.24 0.57
CA LEU A 155 -1.33 -16.91 0.58
C LEU A 155 -0.50 -15.88 1.35
N GLU A 156 0.09 -16.26 2.48
CA GLU A 156 1.01 -15.39 3.23
C GLU A 156 2.28 -15.09 2.44
N HIS A 157 2.83 -16.10 1.78
CA HIS A 157 3.99 -15.93 0.90
C HIS A 157 3.65 -15.01 -0.28
N TYR A 158 2.51 -15.22 -0.93
CA TYR A 158 1.99 -14.33 -1.98
C TYR A 158 1.89 -12.88 -1.50
N ASN A 159 1.20 -12.66 -0.37
CA ASN A 159 1.02 -11.31 0.17
C ASN A 159 2.35 -10.65 0.52
N ARG A 160 3.33 -11.40 1.02
CA ARG A 160 4.66 -10.88 1.31
C ARG A 160 5.32 -10.36 0.04
N ILE A 161 5.40 -11.17 -1.02
CA ILE A 161 6.10 -10.83 -2.28
C ILE A 161 5.38 -9.70 -3.02
N HIS A 162 4.05 -9.82 -3.17
CA HIS A 162 3.30 -8.92 -4.04
C HIS A 162 2.80 -7.66 -3.35
N LYS A 163 2.79 -7.60 -2.01
CA LYS A 163 2.19 -6.48 -1.27
C LYS A 163 3.12 -5.90 -0.21
N VAL A 164 3.58 -6.73 0.73
CA VAL A 164 4.34 -6.26 1.89
C VAL A 164 5.70 -5.70 1.48
N GLU A 165 6.50 -6.45 0.73
CA GLU A 165 7.82 -6.01 0.26
C GLU A 165 7.75 -4.76 -0.64
N PRO A 166 6.87 -4.68 -1.66
CA PRO A 166 6.73 -3.45 -2.45
C PRO A 166 6.29 -2.24 -1.63
N MET A 167 5.39 -2.41 -0.65
CA MET A 167 5.02 -1.32 0.26
C MET A 167 6.21 -0.87 1.11
N GLY A 168 7.02 -1.80 1.61
CA GLY A 168 8.24 -1.47 2.35
C GLY A 168 9.20 -0.62 1.53
N ARG A 169 9.42 -0.96 0.26
CA ARG A 169 10.22 -0.15 -0.66
C ARG A 169 9.60 1.22 -0.88
N ALA A 170 8.29 1.30 -1.11
CA ALA A 170 7.61 2.57 -1.29
C ALA A 170 7.81 3.50 -0.08
N LEU A 171 7.60 2.99 1.13
CA LEU A 171 7.77 3.77 2.36
C LEU A 171 9.22 4.20 2.59
N HIS A 172 10.19 3.37 2.19
CA HIS A 172 11.61 3.66 2.28
C HIS A 172 12.04 4.70 1.22
N ASP A 173 11.74 4.47 -0.04
CA ASP A 173 12.18 5.29 -1.18
C ASP A 173 11.62 6.71 -1.11
N LEU A 174 10.38 6.85 -0.62
CA LEU A 174 9.72 8.14 -0.43
C LEU A 174 10.08 8.81 0.91
N GLY A 175 10.90 8.18 1.76
CA GLY A 175 11.28 8.73 3.06
C GLY A 175 10.08 8.99 3.97
N VAL A 176 9.09 8.06 3.96
CA VAL A 176 7.81 8.26 4.63
C VAL A 176 7.96 8.29 6.15
N GLY A 177 7.52 9.38 6.77
CA GLY A 177 7.36 9.49 8.22
C GLY A 177 5.89 9.35 8.65
N THR A 178 4.97 9.80 7.78
CA THR A 178 3.52 9.76 8.06
C THR A 178 2.75 9.10 6.92
N TRP A 179 1.91 8.14 7.24
CA TRP A 179 1.17 7.32 6.30
C TRP A 179 -0.34 7.36 6.58
N PHE A 180 -1.13 7.92 5.66
CA PHE A 180 -2.59 7.89 5.71
C PHE A 180 -3.14 6.58 5.13
N ALA A 181 -4.14 6.01 5.79
CA ALA A 181 -4.83 4.80 5.34
C ALA A 181 -6.33 4.85 5.65
N GLY A 182 -7.15 4.40 4.70
CA GLY A 182 -8.62 4.45 4.76
C GLY A 182 -9.26 3.29 5.53
N LEU A 183 -8.67 2.82 6.63
CA LEU A 183 -9.27 1.77 7.46
C LEU A 183 -10.45 2.32 8.25
N ARG A 184 -11.48 1.45 8.46
CA ARG A 184 -12.64 1.75 9.30
C ARG A 184 -12.88 0.61 10.29
N ARG A 185 -13.28 0.94 11.53
CA ARG A 185 -13.54 -0.07 12.58
C ARG A 185 -14.66 -1.02 12.22
N VAL A 186 -15.67 -0.53 11.49
CA VAL A 186 -16.85 -1.31 11.10
C VAL A 186 -16.53 -2.43 10.08
N GLN A 187 -15.35 -2.42 9.45
CA GLN A 187 -15.03 -3.35 8.38
C GLN A 187 -14.58 -4.73 8.85
N SER A 188 -14.06 -4.87 10.05
CA SER A 188 -13.68 -6.18 10.63
C SER A 188 -13.48 -6.11 12.14
N GLU A 189 -13.60 -7.26 12.79
CA GLU A 189 -13.36 -7.41 14.22
C GLU A 189 -11.93 -6.98 14.61
N SER A 190 -10.94 -7.34 13.79
CA SER A 190 -9.53 -7.00 14.00
C SER A 190 -9.24 -5.50 14.01
N ARG A 191 -10.16 -4.68 13.48
CA ARG A 191 -10.00 -3.22 13.39
C ARG A 191 -10.68 -2.45 14.51
N LYS A 192 -11.51 -3.08 15.32
CA LYS A 192 -12.33 -2.39 16.35
C LYS A 192 -11.51 -1.55 17.33
N ALA A 193 -10.33 -2.02 17.70
CA ALA A 193 -9.44 -1.35 18.65
C ALA A 193 -8.43 -0.39 18.01
N ILE A 194 -8.43 -0.23 16.67
CA ILE A 194 -7.44 0.63 15.99
C ILE A 194 -7.72 2.11 16.35
N PRO A 195 -6.71 2.85 16.86
CA PRO A 195 -6.84 4.29 17.12
C PRO A 195 -6.77 5.11 15.82
N VAL A 196 -7.06 6.41 15.91
CA VAL A 196 -6.87 7.35 14.79
C VAL A 196 -5.41 7.44 14.38
N LEU A 197 -4.51 7.53 15.37
CA LEU A 197 -3.06 7.59 15.20
C LEU A 197 -2.39 6.42 15.88
N GLN A 198 -1.53 5.71 15.17
CA GLN A 198 -0.65 4.68 15.73
C GLN A 198 0.77 4.82 15.15
N VAL A 199 1.75 4.24 15.85
CA VAL A 199 3.11 4.12 15.37
C VAL A 199 3.37 2.66 14.99
N LYS A 200 4.00 2.47 13.83
CA LYS A 200 4.50 1.16 13.36
C LYS A 200 5.84 1.36 12.66
N ASN A 201 6.86 0.63 13.12
CA ASN A 201 8.22 0.70 12.58
C ASN A 201 8.70 2.15 12.42
N ASP A 202 8.61 2.91 13.51
CA ASP A 202 9.02 4.32 13.61
C ASP A 202 8.31 5.26 12.61
N ARG A 203 7.16 4.85 12.08
CA ARG A 203 6.31 5.67 11.22
C ARG A 203 4.95 5.89 11.85
N PHE A 204 4.44 7.08 11.67
CA PHE A 204 3.08 7.44 12.08
C PHE A 204 2.09 6.95 11.04
N LYS A 205 1.04 6.26 11.49
CA LYS A 205 -0.05 5.81 10.64
C LYS A 205 -1.35 6.42 11.11
N VAL A 206 -2.00 7.17 10.22
CA VAL A 206 -3.20 7.96 10.51
C VAL A 206 -4.38 7.36 9.76
N HIS A 207 -5.49 7.20 10.47
CA HIS A 207 -6.75 6.68 9.97
C HIS A 207 -7.86 7.73 10.08
N PRO A 208 -7.93 8.71 9.15
CA PRO A 208 -8.85 9.85 9.29
C PRO A 208 -10.32 9.47 9.40
N VAL A 209 -10.74 8.39 8.71
CA VAL A 209 -12.12 7.91 8.64
C VAL A 209 -12.38 6.67 9.48
N ILE A 210 -11.54 6.39 10.48
CA ILE A 210 -11.58 5.14 11.26
C ILE A 210 -12.93 4.84 11.92
N ASP A 211 -13.67 5.84 12.29
CA ASP A 211 -14.98 5.78 12.96
C ASP A 211 -16.17 5.98 12.00
N TRP A 212 -15.92 6.16 10.70
CA TRP A 212 -16.99 6.32 9.72
C TRP A 212 -17.75 5.02 9.48
N THR A 213 -19.07 5.15 9.42
CA THR A 213 -19.99 4.08 9.02
C THR A 213 -20.13 4.04 7.48
N ASP A 214 -20.78 2.98 6.95
CA ASP A 214 -21.12 2.92 5.52
C ASP A 214 -22.04 4.05 5.10
N ARG A 215 -22.92 4.51 6.02
CA ARG A 215 -23.78 5.67 5.81
C ARG A 215 -22.99 6.95 5.64
N ASP A 216 -21.90 7.15 6.40
CA ASP A 216 -21.05 8.33 6.29
C ASP A 216 -20.29 8.33 4.97
N ILE A 217 -19.76 7.18 4.58
CA ILE A 217 -19.13 6.97 3.27
C ILE A 217 -20.10 7.29 2.13
N TYR A 218 -21.32 6.72 2.16
CA TYR A 218 -22.33 6.97 1.15
C TYR A 218 -22.68 8.47 1.05
N ARG A 219 -22.91 9.13 2.20
CA ARG A 219 -23.20 10.56 2.25
C ARG A 219 -22.07 11.41 1.67
N TYR A 220 -20.83 11.03 1.96
CA TYR A 220 -19.66 11.72 1.44
C TYR A 220 -19.55 11.57 -0.08
N LEU A 221 -19.66 10.35 -0.61
CA LEU A 221 -19.63 10.09 -2.05
C LEU A 221 -20.73 10.89 -2.76
N LYS A 222 -21.96 10.88 -2.24
CA LYS A 222 -23.08 11.64 -2.82
C LYS A 222 -22.88 13.15 -2.77
N ARG A 223 -22.39 13.68 -1.64
CA ARG A 223 -22.15 15.12 -1.47
C ARG A 223 -21.12 15.67 -2.46
N HIS A 224 -20.08 14.88 -2.76
CA HIS A 224 -18.98 15.29 -3.60
C HIS A 224 -19.03 14.71 -5.02
N ASP A 225 -20.15 14.10 -5.38
CA ASP A 225 -20.37 13.45 -6.68
C ASP A 225 -19.22 12.50 -7.05
N LEU A 226 -18.79 11.66 -6.11
CA LEU A 226 -17.69 10.72 -6.30
C LEU A 226 -18.22 9.35 -6.69
N PRO A 227 -17.53 8.62 -7.59
CA PRO A 227 -17.96 7.31 -8.02
C PRO A 227 -17.64 6.22 -6.98
N TYR A 228 -18.47 5.19 -6.95
CA TYR A 228 -18.09 3.87 -6.47
C TYR A 228 -17.26 3.16 -7.54
N HIS A 229 -16.47 2.17 -7.13
CA HIS A 229 -15.81 1.28 -8.07
C HIS A 229 -16.86 0.55 -8.95
N PRO A 230 -16.65 0.40 -10.28
CA PRO A 230 -17.66 -0.19 -11.18
C PRO A 230 -18.18 -1.58 -10.78
N LEU A 231 -17.35 -2.41 -10.16
CA LEU A 231 -17.78 -3.73 -9.69
C LEU A 231 -18.73 -3.70 -8.48
N TRP A 232 -18.95 -2.54 -7.85
CA TRP A 232 -19.94 -2.39 -6.79
C TRP A 232 -21.34 -2.81 -7.24
N GLU A 233 -21.73 -2.39 -8.43
CA GLU A 233 -23.04 -2.74 -9.01
C GLU A 233 -23.16 -4.23 -9.35
N GLN A 234 -22.05 -4.96 -9.39
CA GLN A 234 -21.98 -6.40 -9.59
C GLN A 234 -21.88 -7.18 -8.27
N GLY A 235 -22.13 -6.52 -7.12
CA GLY A 235 -22.17 -7.15 -5.80
C GLY A 235 -20.80 -7.30 -5.11
N TYR A 236 -19.74 -6.69 -5.62
CA TYR A 236 -18.44 -6.70 -4.95
C TYR A 236 -18.38 -5.67 -3.83
N VAL A 237 -18.47 -6.10 -2.59
CA VAL A 237 -18.39 -5.24 -1.40
C VAL A 237 -16.96 -4.96 -0.95
N SER A 238 -16.01 -5.77 -1.38
CA SER A 238 -14.57 -5.60 -1.15
C SER A 238 -13.82 -6.03 -2.40
N ILE A 239 -12.80 -5.28 -2.83
CA ILE A 239 -12.05 -5.53 -4.07
C ILE A 239 -10.55 -5.60 -3.79
N GLY A 240 -9.89 -6.54 -4.43
CA GLY A 240 -8.44 -6.73 -4.48
C GLY A 240 -8.05 -7.52 -5.72
N ASP A 241 -7.19 -8.54 -5.58
CA ASP A 241 -6.77 -9.36 -6.71
C ASP A 241 -7.91 -10.28 -7.18
N ARG A 242 -8.03 -10.49 -8.49
CA ARG A 242 -9.08 -11.29 -9.14
C ARG A 242 -9.21 -12.71 -8.56
N HIS A 243 -8.08 -13.38 -8.37
CA HIS A 243 -8.05 -14.76 -7.87
C HIS A 243 -8.46 -14.91 -6.39
N SER A 244 -8.55 -13.81 -5.63
CA SER A 244 -8.85 -13.84 -4.20
C SER A 244 -10.05 -12.97 -3.82
N THR A 245 -10.88 -12.59 -4.79
CA THR A 245 -12.04 -11.71 -4.58
C THR A 245 -13.24 -12.26 -5.32
N VAL A 246 -14.35 -12.41 -4.62
CA VAL A 246 -15.64 -12.84 -5.17
C VAL A 246 -16.74 -11.85 -4.79
N PRO A 247 -17.83 -11.74 -5.57
CA PRO A 247 -18.99 -10.93 -5.19
C PRO A 247 -19.69 -11.54 -3.97
N LEU A 248 -20.38 -10.70 -3.21
CA LEU A 248 -21.19 -11.13 -2.08
C LEU A 248 -22.44 -11.89 -2.58
N SER A 249 -22.60 -13.11 -2.13
CA SER A 249 -23.74 -13.96 -2.45
C SER A 249 -24.73 -14.06 -1.25
N PRO A 250 -26.01 -14.36 -1.47
CA PRO A 250 -26.97 -14.54 -0.38
C PRO A 250 -26.48 -15.58 0.65
N GLY A 251 -26.45 -15.19 1.92
CA GLY A 251 -25.99 -16.04 3.02
C GLY A 251 -24.48 -16.03 3.28
N MET A 252 -23.68 -15.33 2.45
CA MET A 252 -22.25 -15.16 2.65
C MET A 252 -21.98 -13.94 3.56
N LEU A 253 -20.98 -14.03 4.41
CA LEU A 253 -20.48 -12.88 5.16
C LEU A 253 -19.54 -12.02 4.27
N GLU A 254 -19.50 -10.71 4.50
CA GLU A 254 -18.61 -9.82 3.75
C GLU A 254 -17.13 -10.23 3.84
N GLU A 255 -16.72 -10.80 4.97
CA GLU A 255 -15.34 -11.29 5.17
C GLU A 255 -14.99 -12.48 4.28
N ASP A 256 -15.96 -13.29 3.89
CA ASP A 256 -15.76 -14.45 3.01
C ASP A 256 -15.54 -14.05 1.55
N THR A 257 -15.86 -12.80 1.18
CA THR A 257 -15.63 -12.29 -0.18
C THR A 257 -14.15 -12.11 -0.51
N ARG A 258 -13.25 -12.26 0.47
CA ARG A 258 -11.81 -12.14 0.30
C ARG A 258 -11.08 -13.39 0.74
N PHE A 259 -10.10 -13.81 -0.08
CA PHE A 259 -9.21 -14.94 0.22
C PHE A 259 -9.95 -16.23 0.58
N CYS A 260 -11.12 -16.46 -0.01
CA CYS A 260 -11.99 -17.62 0.28
C CYS A 260 -12.31 -17.78 1.79
N GLY A 261 -12.45 -16.68 2.52
CA GLY A 261 -12.70 -16.70 3.97
C GLY A 261 -11.50 -17.07 4.85
N LEU A 262 -10.36 -17.47 4.28
CA LEU A 262 -9.17 -17.88 5.03
C LEU A 262 -8.51 -16.73 5.80
N LYS A 263 -8.60 -15.52 5.27
CA LYS A 263 -7.99 -14.33 5.85
C LYS A 263 -8.66 -13.08 5.30
N ARG A 264 -9.00 -12.11 6.17
CA ARG A 264 -9.55 -10.84 5.70
C ARG A 264 -8.45 -9.83 5.32
N GLU A 265 -7.37 -9.81 6.07
CA GLU A 265 -6.31 -8.80 5.93
C GLU A 265 -5.16 -9.31 5.06
N CYS A 266 -4.77 -8.53 4.06
CA CYS A 266 -3.65 -8.86 3.17
C CYS A 266 -2.25 -8.66 3.80
N GLY A 267 -2.19 -8.29 5.08
CA GLY A 267 -0.93 -8.03 5.77
C GLY A 267 -0.38 -6.61 5.63
N LEU A 268 -0.80 -5.81 4.65
CA LEU A 268 -0.34 -4.42 4.47
C LEU A 268 -0.56 -3.52 5.70
N HIS A 269 -1.54 -3.85 6.53
CA HIS A 269 -1.89 -3.05 7.70
C HIS A 269 -1.50 -3.69 9.02
N LEU A 270 -1.15 -4.98 9.05
CA LEU A 270 -0.86 -5.75 10.25
C LEU A 270 0.62 -6.17 10.39
N SER A 271 1.34 -6.30 9.28
CA SER A 271 2.66 -6.98 9.19
C SER A 271 3.86 -6.04 9.16
N TRP A 272 3.72 -4.80 9.56
CA TRP A 272 4.83 -3.84 9.62
C TRP A 272 5.30 -3.61 11.03
#